data_ed0c1b806bb267638a328395b9df2464
#
_entry.id   ed0c1b806bb267638a328395b9df2464
#
_cell.length_a   1.000
_cell.length_b   1.000
_cell.length_c   1.000
_cell.angle_alpha   90.00
_cell.angle_beta   90.00
_cell.angle_gamma   90.00
#
_symmetry.space_group_name_H-M   'P 1'
#
loop_
_entity.id
_entity.type
_entity.pdbx_description
1 polymer ?
#
loop_
_entity_poly.entity_id
_entity_poly.type
_entity_poly.pdbx_seq_one_letter_code
_entity_poly.pdbx_strand_id
1 'polypeptide(L)'
;MNKIIGLDVSKNWLDICVYNTRDKPKYHRFANDVAGHEEMIKLAKEQEIKLIICEPTGGYEAEICQKLDNNNQQIHKVNTYSFNSFSKSVNLCKTDRKDAFKLAYYADKMQLSANYIYQVESETLKRCQQRREDLVLMLSNEKKRLHHSIDGIDKESIEKLIKFLQNEIAELDKKLNKTIDESEELKEKVKILETVPGIGKCLATKLISFVPELGDKNYSSNELSSIVGIAPYARDSGNKQGRRFIRGGRKIPRDALYMAVLAGKNGFQYLKILYDRLVNNFKPKKVAIVACMRKLLEVCHKLIQQKRVFVIK
;
A
#
# COMPACT_ATOMS: atom_id res chain seq x y z
N MET A 1 -14.64 -16.70 24.33
CA MET A 1 -13.56 -17.14 23.47
C MET A 1 -13.72 -16.54 22.12
N ASN A 2 -12.60 -16.15 21.50
CA ASN A 2 -12.66 -15.39 20.26
C ASN A 2 -12.85 -16.34 19.07
N LYS A 3 -14.02 -16.31 18.43
CA LYS A 3 -14.20 -16.91 17.12
C LYS A 3 -13.61 -16.00 16.05
N ILE A 4 -12.85 -16.55 15.14
CA ILE A 4 -12.15 -15.86 14.07
C ILE A 4 -12.63 -16.40 12.73
N ILE A 5 -12.85 -15.54 11.76
CA ILE A 5 -13.04 -15.93 10.36
C ILE A 5 -11.73 -15.69 9.60
N GLY A 6 -11.21 -16.74 8.96
CA GLY A 6 -10.27 -16.61 7.85
C GLY A 6 -11.06 -16.53 6.55
N LEU A 7 -10.80 -15.48 5.78
CA LEU A 7 -11.48 -15.16 4.55
C LEU A 7 -10.48 -15.16 3.40
N ASP A 8 -10.58 -16.15 2.54
CA ASP A 8 -9.87 -16.19 1.26
C ASP A 8 -10.81 -15.69 0.15
N VAL A 9 -10.38 -14.67 -0.60
CA VAL A 9 -11.20 -13.97 -1.57
C VAL A 9 -10.69 -14.21 -2.96
N SER A 10 -11.55 -14.69 -3.84
CA SER A 10 -11.31 -14.78 -5.27
C SER A 10 -12.28 -13.89 -6.05
N LYS A 11 -12.13 -13.84 -7.38
CA LYS A 11 -13.01 -13.05 -8.23
C LYS A 11 -14.50 -13.39 -8.02
N ASN A 12 -14.82 -14.68 -7.88
CA ASN A 12 -16.22 -15.17 -7.88
C ASN A 12 -16.66 -15.71 -6.50
N TRP A 13 -15.72 -15.99 -5.59
CA TRP A 13 -16.03 -16.73 -4.37
C TRP A 13 -15.34 -16.12 -3.14
N LEU A 14 -16.02 -16.27 -2.02
CA LEU A 14 -15.54 -16.04 -0.67
C LEU A 14 -15.45 -17.40 0.01
N ASP A 15 -14.23 -17.90 0.25
CA ASP A 15 -13.98 -19.10 1.01
C ASP A 15 -13.71 -18.75 2.48
N ILE A 16 -14.49 -19.32 3.39
CA ILE A 16 -14.51 -18.91 4.79
C ILE A 16 -14.23 -20.11 5.68
N CYS A 17 -13.37 -19.88 6.65
CA CYS A 17 -13.15 -20.78 7.78
C CYS A 17 -13.50 -20.10 9.09
N VAL A 18 -14.56 -20.55 9.74
CA VAL A 18 -14.87 -20.16 11.13
C VAL A 18 -14.04 -21.05 12.05
N TYR A 19 -13.14 -20.42 12.80
CA TYR A 19 -12.16 -21.06 13.65
C TYR A 19 -12.28 -20.61 15.11
N ASN A 20 -12.18 -21.57 16.01
CA ASN A 20 -11.81 -21.34 17.41
C ASN A 20 -10.91 -22.50 17.88
N THR A 21 -10.28 -22.36 19.03
CA THR A 21 -9.32 -23.35 19.53
C THR A 21 -9.95 -24.63 20.09
N ARG A 22 -11.26 -24.70 20.29
CA ARG A 22 -11.97 -25.82 20.93
C ARG A 22 -12.75 -26.69 19.95
N ASP A 23 -13.29 -26.07 18.89
CA ASP A 23 -14.18 -26.74 17.95
C ASP A 23 -13.45 -27.10 16.65
N LYS A 24 -13.99 -28.10 15.93
CA LYS A 24 -13.55 -28.36 14.58
C LYS A 24 -13.85 -27.15 13.68
N PRO A 25 -12.91 -26.74 12.80
CA PRO A 25 -13.14 -25.65 11.86
C PRO A 25 -14.38 -25.89 11.00
N LYS A 26 -15.24 -24.86 10.87
CA LYS A 26 -16.41 -24.89 9.99
C LYS A 26 -16.10 -24.10 8.72
N TYR A 27 -16.47 -24.64 7.57
CA TYR A 27 -16.18 -24.05 6.27
C TYR A 27 -17.46 -23.66 5.56
N HIS A 28 -17.45 -22.48 4.97
CA HIS A 28 -18.56 -21.97 4.13
C HIS A 28 -17.96 -21.39 2.85
N ARG A 29 -18.76 -21.37 1.80
CA ARG A 29 -18.43 -20.69 0.53
C ARG A 29 -19.62 -19.87 0.12
N PHE A 30 -19.40 -18.60 -0.16
CA PHE A 30 -20.40 -17.66 -0.67
C PHE A 30 -19.94 -17.08 -2.00
N ALA A 31 -20.87 -16.58 -2.81
CA ALA A 31 -20.52 -15.82 -3.99
C ALA A 31 -19.87 -14.47 -3.61
N ASN A 32 -18.91 -13.99 -4.40
CA ASN A 32 -18.34 -12.67 -4.19
C ASN A 32 -19.21 -11.62 -4.93
N ASP A 33 -20.45 -11.50 -4.50
CA ASP A 33 -21.47 -10.57 -4.98
C ASP A 33 -22.29 -10.00 -3.81
N VAL A 34 -23.30 -9.19 -4.13
CA VAL A 34 -24.11 -8.52 -3.11
C VAL A 34 -24.78 -9.51 -2.16
N ALA A 35 -25.37 -10.58 -2.71
CA ALA A 35 -26.11 -11.58 -1.93
C ALA A 35 -25.17 -12.39 -1.03
N GLY A 36 -24.06 -12.88 -1.56
CA GLY A 36 -23.09 -13.64 -0.78
C GLY A 36 -22.40 -12.79 0.29
N HIS A 37 -22.22 -11.49 0.06
CA HIS A 37 -21.75 -10.56 1.09
C HIS A 37 -22.73 -10.44 2.26
N GLU A 38 -24.04 -10.35 1.96
CA GLU A 38 -25.08 -10.28 3.00
C GLU A 38 -25.15 -11.56 3.82
N GLU A 39 -25.06 -12.73 3.16
CA GLU A 39 -25.01 -14.03 3.84
C GLU A 39 -23.79 -14.15 4.75
N MET A 40 -22.62 -13.72 4.29
CA MET A 40 -21.42 -13.70 5.11
C MET A 40 -21.52 -12.78 6.32
N ILE A 41 -22.07 -11.57 6.14
CA ILE A 41 -22.29 -10.61 7.24
C ILE A 41 -23.26 -11.19 8.28
N LYS A 42 -24.33 -11.84 7.82
CA LYS A 42 -25.28 -12.53 8.67
C LYS A 42 -24.60 -13.63 9.48
N LEU A 43 -23.82 -14.50 8.82
CA LEU A 43 -23.05 -15.55 9.48
C LEU A 43 -22.11 -14.96 10.54
N ALA A 44 -21.39 -13.87 10.22
CA ALA A 44 -20.46 -13.24 11.14
C ALA A 44 -21.17 -12.71 12.42
N LYS A 45 -22.36 -12.14 12.26
CA LYS A 45 -23.19 -11.66 13.38
C LYS A 45 -23.74 -12.81 14.23
N GLU A 46 -24.34 -13.82 13.58
CA GLU A 46 -24.92 -14.99 14.26
C GLU A 46 -23.89 -15.81 15.04
N GLN A 47 -22.67 -15.89 14.52
CA GLN A 47 -21.58 -16.62 15.15
C GLN A 47 -20.79 -15.78 16.17
N GLU A 48 -21.15 -14.50 16.35
CA GLU A 48 -20.44 -13.56 17.23
C GLU A 48 -18.92 -13.49 16.92
N ILE A 49 -18.60 -13.31 15.65
CA ILE A 49 -17.22 -13.26 15.18
C ILE A 49 -16.53 -12.01 15.72
N LYS A 50 -15.36 -12.19 16.33
CA LYS A 50 -14.57 -11.08 16.87
C LYS A 50 -13.57 -10.49 15.91
N LEU A 51 -13.07 -11.28 14.97
CA LEU A 51 -12.09 -10.83 13.99
C LEU A 51 -12.26 -11.58 12.67
N ILE A 52 -12.24 -10.84 11.60
CA ILE A 52 -12.19 -11.37 10.24
C ILE A 52 -10.81 -11.04 9.67
N ILE A 53 -10.10 -12.06 9.19
CA ILE A 53 -8.77 -11.89 8.64
C ILE A 53 -8.76 -12.25 7.16
N CYS A 54 -8.21 -11.38 6.31
CA CYS A 54 -8.11 -11.62 4.87
C CYS A 54 -6.74 -11.21 4.32
N GLU A 55 -6.39 -11.80 3.18
CA GLU A 55 -5.24 -11.38 2.40
C GLU A 55 -5.66 -10.37 1.33
N PRO A 56 -4.87 -9.32 1.07
CA PRO A 56 -5.08 -8.45 -0.08
C PRO A 56 -4.96 -9.23 -1.40
N THR A 57 -6.01 -9.25 -2.20
CA THR A 57 -6.12 -10.04 -3.46
C THR A 57 -6.14 -9.18 -4.72
N GLY A 58 -5.57 -7.97 -4.64
CA GLY A 58 -5.53 -7.04 -5.77
C GLY A 58 -6.85 -6.30 -6.03
N GLY A 59 -7.76 -6.31 -5.05
CA GLY A 59 -8.98 -5.50 -5.06
C GLY A 59 -10.29 -6.30 -4.99
N TYR A 60 -10.27 -7.62 -5.19
CA TYR A 60 -11.48 -8.45 -5.06
C TYR A 60 -12.05 -8.44 -3.64
N GLU A 61 -11.20 -8.23 -2.63
CA GLU A 61 -11.59 -8.13 -1.23
C GLU A 61 -12.17 -6.76 -0.85
N ALA A 62 -12.08 -5.75 -1.72
CA ALA A 62 -12.37 -4.37 -1.33
C ALA A 62 -13.83 -4.17 -0.94
N GLU A 63 -14.78 -4.69 -1.73
CA GLU A 63 -16.21 -4.50 -1.49
C GLU A 63 -16.70 -5.23 -0.25
N ILE A 64 -16.31 -6.49 -0.07
CA ILE A 64 -16.69 -7.24 1.14
C ILE A 64 -16.08 -6.62 2.40
N CYS A 65 -14.80 -6.17 2.37
CA CYS A 65 -14.20 -5.49 3.50
C CYS A 65 -14.92 -4.19 3.84
N GLN A 66 -15.34 -3.41 2.86
CA GLN A 66 -16.14 -2.20 3.06
C GLN A 66 -17.47 -2.53 3.76
N LYS A 67 -18.21 -3.53 3.23
CA LYS A 67 -19.49 -3.93 3.81
C LYS A 67 -19.37 -4.48 5.21
N LEU A 68 -18.33 -5.26 5.49
CA LEU A 68 -18.04 -5.78 6.83
C LEU A 68 -17.75 -4.65 7.82
N ASP A 69 -16.91 -3.68 7.46
CA ASP A 69 -16.59 -2.54 8.31
C ASP A 69 -17.84 -1.67 8.58
N ASN A 70 -18.64 -1.38 7.54
CA ASN A 70 -19.93 -0.69 7.68
C ASN A 70 -20.92 -1.41 8.60
N ASN A 71 -20.74 -2.71 8.82
CA ASN A 71 -21.50 -3.54 9.75
C ASN A 71 -20.78 -3.75 11.11
N ASN A 72 -19.79 -2.92 11.43
CA ASN A 72 -19.02 -2.95 12.67
C ASN A 72 -18.26 -4.28 12.90
N GLN A 73 -17.90 -4.99 11.85
CA GLN A 73 -17.04 -6.17 11.95
C GLN A 73 -15.58 -5.76 12.00
N GLN A 74 -14.84 -6.33 12.93
CA GLN A 74 -13.39 -6.08 13.03
C GLN A 74 -12.63 -6.85 11.96
N ILE A 75 -11.81 -6.16 11.18
CA ILE A 75 -11.07 -6.71 10.05
C ILE A 75 -9.58 -6.53 10.26
N HIS A 76 -8.81 -7.60 9.93
CA HIS A 76 -7.37 -7.54 9.80
C HIS A 76 -6.94 -7.92 8.38
N LYS A 77 -6.34 -7.00 7.65
CA LYS A 77 -5.67 -7.28 6.38
C LYS A 77 -4.23 -7.70 6.64
N VAL A 78 -3.89 -8.94 6.29
CA VAL A 78 -2.55 -9.48 6.56
C VAL A 78 -1.47 -8.83 5.70
N ASN A 79 -0.27 -8.77 6.26
CA ASN A 79 0.91 -8.57 5.43
C ASN A 79 1.21 -9.89 4.70
N THR A 80 1.02 -9.90 3.38
CA THR A 80 1.20 -11.07 2.50
C THR A 80 2.55 -11.76 2.70
N TYR A 81 3.62 -11.01 2.93
CA TYR A 81 4.95 -11.59 3.15
C TYR A 81 5.04 -12.36 4.47
N SER A 82 4.58 -11.77 5.56
CA SER A 82 4.59 -12.41 6.89
C SER A 82 3.68 -13.63 6.90
N PHE A 83 2.49 -13.50 6.33
CA PHE A 83 1.54 -14.60 6.21
C PHE A 83 2.09 -15.74 5.34
N ASN A 84 2.69 -15.46 4.19
CA ASN A 84 3.29 -16.49 3.33
C ASN A 84 4.45 -17.23 4.02
N SER A 85 5.24 -16.53 4.83
CA SER A 85 6.31 -17.16 5.62
C SER A 85 5.75 -18.12 6.67
N PHE A 86 4.70 -17.71 7.37
CA PHE A 86 3.97 -18.56 8.32
C PHE A 86 3.26 -19.74 7.63
N SER A 87 2.54 -19.47 6.54
CA SER A 87 1.80 -20.48 5.78
C SER A 87 2.69 -21.64 5.30
N LYS A 88 3.94 -21.33 4.90
CA LYS A 88 4.94 -22.35 4.52
C LYS A 88 5.37 -23.21 5.70
N SER A 89 5.40 -22.70 6.93
CA SER A 89 5.78 -23.46 8.12
C SER A 89 4.70 -24.44 8.57
N VAL A 90 3.43 -24.22 8.19
CA VAL A 90 2.29 -25.04 8.59
C VAL A 90 2.09 -26.28 7.70
N ASN A 91 2.87 -26.44 6.63
CA ASN A 91 2.98 -27.64 5.77
C ASN A 91 1.64 -28.24 5.29
N LEU A 92 0.62 -27.43 4.99
CA LEU A 92 -0.67 -27.88 4.44
C LEU A 92 -0.66 -27.75 2.91
N CYS A 93 -1.07 -28.83 2.20
CA CYS A 93 -1.29 -28.75 0.75
C CYS A 93 -2.24 -27.58 0.42
N LYS A 94 -2.00 -26.90 -0.71
CA LYS A 94 -2.77 -25.71 -1.12
C LYS A 94 -4.19 -26.12 -1.57
N THR A 95 -5.20 -25.60 -0.89
CA THR A 95 -6.62 -25.60 -1.31
C THR A 95 -7.29 -24.40 -0.68
N ASP A 96 -8.30 -23.81 -1.32
CA ASP A 96 -9.00 -22.62 -0.83
C ASP A 96 -9.50 -22.75 0.62
N ARG A 97 -10.05 -23.92 0.99
CA ARG A 97 -10.44 -24.23 2.38
C ARG A 97 -9.26 -24.18 3.35
N LYS A 98 -8.09 -24.69 2.93
CA LYS A 98 -6.90 -24.67 3.77
C LYS A 98 -6.27 -23.30 3.85
N ASP A 99 -6.42 -22.48 2.81
CA ASP A 99 -5.89 -21.12 2.82
C ASP A 99 -6.75 -20.22 3.73
N ALA A 100 -8.08 -20.35 3.71
CA ALA A 100 -8.96 -19.72 4.69
C ALA A 100 -8.66 -20.18 6.14
N PHE A 101 -8.42 -21.49 6.35
CA PHE A 101 -8.01 -22.02 7.66
C PHE A 101 -6.69 -21.40 8.12
N LYS A 102 -5.67 -21.36 7.25
CA LYS A 102 -4.35 -20.81 7.59
C LYS A 102 -4.44 -19.35 8.01
N LEU A 103 -5.30 -18.55 7.35
CA LEU A 103 -5.56 -17.15 7.74
C LEU A 103 -6.10 -17.08 9.17
N ALA A 104 -7.16 -17.83 9.49
CA ALA A 104 -7.74 -17.85 10.84
C ALA A 104 -6.74 -18.35 11.89
N TYR A 105 -6.00 -19.40 11.57
CA TYR A 105 -4.99 -19.98 12.45
C TYR A 105 -3.81 -19.02 12.67
N TYR A 106 -3.41 -18.29 11.64
CA TYR A 106 -2.39 -17.23 11.75
C TYR A 106 -2.82 -16.14 12.71
N ALA A 107 -4.07 -15.67 12.58
CA ALA A 107 -4.61 -14.64 13.48
C ALA A 107 -4.61 -15.10 14.96
N ASP A 108 -5.01 -16.34 15.21
CA ASP A 108 -5.01 -16.93 16.56
C ASP A 108 -3.59 -17.02 17.14
N LYS A 109 -2.65 -17.61 16.37
CA LYS A 109 -1.27 -17.82 16.85
C LYS A 109 -0.49 -16.52 17.03
N MET A 110 -0.72 -15.54 16.19
CA MET A 110 -0.06 -14.23 16.28
C MET A 110 -0.84 -13.23 17.14
N GLN A 111 -2.00 -13.61 17.71
CA GLN A 111 -2.86 -12.75 18.52
C GLN A 111 -3.16 -11.41 17.83
N LEU A 112 -3.52 -11.49 16.55
CA LEU A 112 -3.75 -10.30 15.73
C LEU A 112 -5.00 -9.54 16.19
N SER A 113 -4.95 -8.22 16.08
CA SER A 113 -6.07 -7.30 16.28
C SER A 113 -6.48 -6.66 14.96
N ALA A 114 -7.67 -6.05 14.92
CA ALA A 114 -8.12 -5.29 13.76
C ALA A 114 -7.12 -4.19 13.37
N ASN A 115 -6.88 -4.06 12.07
CA ASN A 115 -6.00 -3.03 11.51
C ASN A 115 -6.59 -2.33 10.28
N TYR A 116 -7.84 -2.63 9.95
CA TYR A 116 -8.51 -2.07 8.79
C TYR A 116 -9.76 -1.30 9.23
N ILE A 117 -9.83 -0.06 8.78
CA ILE A 117 -11.00 0.81 8.89
C ILE A 117 -11.23 1.37 7.49
N TYR A 118 -12.45 1.23 7.00
CA TYR A 118 -12.83 1.79 5.70
C TYR A 118 -13.03 3.30 5.81
N GLN A 119 -12.23 4.04 5.08
CA GLN A 119 -12.38 5.49 4.94
C GLN A 119 -12.67 5.80 3.48
N VAL A 120 -13.87 6.31 3.20
CA VAL A 120 -14.38 6.58 1.84
C VAL A 120 -13.42 7.47 1.07
N GLU A 121 -12.96 8.56 1.69
CA GLU A 121 -12.06 9.54 1.09
C GLU A 121 -10.70 8.90 0.75
N SER A 122 -10.12 8.14 1.69
CA SER A 122 -8.84 7.46 1.50
C SER A 122 -8.89 6.43 0.38
N GLU A 123 -9.97 5.63 0.32
CA GLU A 123 -10.12 4.59 -0.70
C GLU A 123 -10.41 5.20 -2.08
N THR A 124 -11.23 6.25 -2.14
CA THR A 124 -11.48 7.01 -3.36
C THR A 124 -10.20 7.65 -3.89
N LEU A 125 -9.43 8.30 -3.00
CA LEU A 125 -8.15 8.92 -3.34
C LEU A 125 -7.17 7.87 -3.90
N LYS A 126 -7.06 6.72 -3.24
CA LYS A 126 -6.19 5.63 -3.66
C LYS A 126 -6.58 5.04 -5.01
N ARG A 127 -7.88 4.79 -5.27
CA ARG A 127 -8.37 4.27 -6.55
C ARG A 127 -8.15 5.27 -7.69
N CYS A 128 -8.47 6.54 -7.48
CA CYS A 128 -8.21 7.59 -8.46
C CYS A 128 -6.71 7.72 -8.76
N GLN A 129 -5.87 7.71 -7.72
CA GLN A 129 -4.43 7.80 -7.88
C GLN A 129 -3.86 6.57 -8.59
N GLN A 130 -4.34 5.35 -8.28
CA GLN A 130 -3.94 4.13 -8.99
C GLN A 130 -4.28 4.22 -10.48
N ARG A 131 -5.52 4.60 -10.80
CA ARG A 131 -5.95 4.76 -12.19
C ARG A 131 -5.11 5.80 -12.94
N ARG A 132 -4.77 6.90 -12.27
CA ARG A 132 -3.89 7.93 -12.81
C ARG A 132 -2.49 7.37 -13.14
N GLU A 133 -1.89 6.57 -12.25
CA GLU A 133 -0.59 5.95 -12.50
C GLU A 133 -0.63 5.00 -13.71
N ASP A 134 -1.72 4.23 -13.85
CA ASP A 134 -1.93 3.33 -14.99
C ASP A 134 -1.99 4.12 -16.30
N LEU A 135 -2.74 5.23 -16.33
CA LEU A 135 -2.83 6.11 -17.52
C LEU A 135 -1.51 6.80 -17.84
N VAL A 136 -0.74 7.22 -16.82
CA VAL A 136 0.60 7.80 -17.01
C VAL A 136 1.55 6.78 -17.63
N LEU A 137 1.48 5.51 -17.21
CA LEU A 137 2.26 4.44 -17.80
C LEU A 137 1.88 4.19 -19.27
N MET A 138 0.57 4.14 -19.57
CA MET A 138 0.06 4.03 -20.95
C MET A 138 0.55 5.19 -21.80
N LEU A 139 0.41 6.42 -21.33
CA LEU A 139 0.89 7.62 -22.01
C LEU A 139 2.39 7.57 -22.31
N SER A 140 3.19 7.11 -21.35
CA SER A 140 4.64 6.94 -21.54
C SER A 140 4.96 5.94 -22.64
N ASN A 141 4.21 4.84 -22.72
CA ASN A 141 4.37 3.81 -23.73
C ASN A 141 3.97 4.33 -25.12
N GLU A 142 2.86 5.05 -25.23
CA GLU A 142 2.44 5.65 -26.53
C GLU A 142 3.43 6.71 -27.02
N LYS A 143 3.98 7.54 -26.13
CA LYS A 143 5.03 8.49 -26.49
C LYS A 143 6.28 7.82 -27.04
N LYS A 144 6.67 6.65 -26.50
CA LYS A 144 7.78 5.84 -27.02
C LYS A 144 7.44 5.27 -28.41
N ARG A 145 6.21 4.78 -28.62
CA ARG A 145 5.75 4.30 -29.93
C ARG A 145 5.79 5.40 -30.96
N LEU A 146 5.30 6.60 -30.62
CA LEU A 146 5.35 7.76 -31.50
C LEU A 146 6.78 8.09 -31.95
N HIS A 147 7.76 7.97 -31.03
CA HIS A 147 9.17 8.21 -31.36
C HIS A 147 9.75 7.18 -32.34
N HIS A 148 9.19 5.98 -32.40
CA HIS A 148 9.62 4.90 -33.31
C HIS A 148 8.75 4.75 -34.56
N SER A 149 7.71 5.56 -34.73
CA SER A 149 6.87 5.60 -35.92
C SER A 149 7.64 6.22 -37.09
N ILE A 150 7.89 5.42 -38.17
CA ILE A 150 8.71 5.84 -39.31
C ILE A 150 7.86 6.36 -40.45
N ASP A 151 6.75 5.68 -40.77
CA ASP A 151 5.99 5.93 -42.00
C ASP A 151 4.74 6.80 -41.83
N GLY A 152 4.47 7.25 -40.62
CA GLY A 152 3.31 8.13 -40.33
C GLY A 152 1.92 7.50 -40.40
N ILE A 153 1.79 6.24 -40.85
CA ILE A 153 0.49 5.54 -40.97
C ILE A 153 -0.18 5.37 -39.61
N ASP A 154 0.58 5.02 -38.59
CA ASP A 154 0.13 4.83 -37.22
C ASP A 154 0.18 6.13 -36.38
N LYS A 155 0.91 7.13 -36.85
CA LYS A 155 1.22 8.37 -36.12
C LYS A 155 -0.05 9.11 -35.67
N GLU A 156 -1.01 9.30 -36.59
CA GLU A 156 -2.25 10.02 -36.28
C GLU A 156 -3.07 9.28 -35.20
N SER A 157 -3.10 7.93 -35.25
CA SER A 157 -3.78 7.12 -34.25
C SER A 157 -3.11 7.24 -32.88
N ILE A 158 -1.78 7.19 -32.85
CA ILE A 158 -1.00 7.33 -31.60
C ILE A 158 -1.17 8.73 -31.00
N GLU A 159 -1.11 9.77 -31.82
CA GLU A 159 -1.30 11.15 -31.36
C GLU A 159 -2.71 11.39 -30.78
N LYS A 160 -3.75 10.83 -31.40
CA LYS A 160 -5.13 10.86 -30.87
C LYS A 160 -5.22 10.18 -29.49
N LEU A 161 -4.60 9.02 -29.38
CA LEU A 161 -4.58 8.29 -28.09
C LEU A 161 -3.78 9.03 -27.02
N ILE A 162 -2.65 9.61 -27.35
CA ILE A 162 -1.86 10.48 -26.46
C ILE A 162 -2.72 11.63 -25.94
N LYS A 163 -3.42 12.34 -26.82
CA LYS A 163 -4.29 13.45 -26.45
C LYS A 163 -5.44 13.00 -25.54
N PHE A 164 -6.06 11.87 -25.85
CA PHE A 164 -7.10 11.26 -25.01
C PHE A 164 -6.57 10.94 -23.60
N LEU A 165 -5.43 10.25 -23.50
CA LEU A 165 -4.81 9.89 -22.22
C LEU A 165 -4.43 11.12 -21.40
N GLN A 166 -3.94 12.18 -22.03
CA GLN A 166 -3.63 13.44 -21.35
C GLN A 166 -4.88 14.10 -20.75
N ASN A 167 -6.00 14.10 -21.48
CA ASN A 167 -7.26 14.62 -21.00
C ASN A 167 -7.80 13.82 -19.81
N GLU A 168 -7.79 12.47 -19.91
CA GLU A 168 -8.21 11.59 -18.82
C GLU A 168 -7.37 11.79 -17.54
N ILE A 169 -6.05 11.94 -17.69
CA ILE A 169 -5.16 12.24 -16.56
C ILE A 169 -5.53 13.60 -15.93
N ALA A 170 -5.80 14.63 -16.75
CA ALA A 170 -6.20 15.93 -16.24
C ALA A 170 -7.55 15.90 -15.49
N GLU A 171 -8.51 15.10 -15.96
CA GLU A 171 -9.79 14.91 -15.26
C GLU A 171 -9.61 14.18 -13.92
N LEU A 172 -8.73 13.15 -13.87
CA LEU A 172 -8.40 12.50 -12.60
C LEU A 172 -7.67 13.43 -11.64
N ASP A 173 -6.78 14.30 -12.15
CA ASP A 173 -6.10 15.32 -11.33
C ASP A 173 -7.09 16.30 -10.71
N LYS A 174 -8.12 16.72 -11.46
CA LYS A 174 -9.21 17.56 -10.93
C LYS A 174 -9.98 16.83 -9.82
N LYS A 175 -10.35 15.54 -10.03
CA LYS A 175 -11.04 14.73 -9.01
C LYS A 175 -10.20 14.56 -7.77
N LEU A 176 -8.92 14.24 -7.90
CA LEU A 176 -7.98 14.09 -6.78
C LEU A 176 -7.88 15.39 -5.98
N ASN A 177 -7.72 16.52 -6.66
CA ASN A 177 -7.68 17.82 -6.01
C ASN A 177 -8.97 18.13 -5.24
N LYS A 178 -10.13 17.86 -5.86
CA LYS A 178 -11.43 18.06 -5.22
C LYS A 178 -11.56 17.22 -3.95
N THR A 179 -11.23 15.92 -4.01
CA THR A 179 -11.27 15.04 -2.82
C THR A 179 -10.35 15.52 -1.70
N ILE A 180 -9.15 16.04 -2.05
CA ILE A 180 -8.23 16.62 -1.07
C ILE A 180 -8.79 17.90 -0.47
N ASP A 181 -9.37 18.78 -1.29
CA ASP A 181 -9.88 20.08 -0.85
C ASP A 181 -11.15 19.96 0.01
N GLU A 182 -11.93 18.88 -0.15
CA GLU A 182 -13.11 18.56 0.65
C GLU A 182 -12.78 17.99 2.05
N SER A 183 -11.54 17.52 2.28
CA SER A 183 -11.09 17.02 3.57
C SER A 183 -10.00 17.92 4.16
N GLU A 184 -10.31 18.62 5.24
CA GLU A 184 -9.32 19.50 5.92
C GLU A 184 -8.09 18.70 6.40
N GLU A 185 -8.27 17.46 6.82
CA GLU A 185 -7.16 16.60 7.23
C GLU A 185 -6.21 16.29 6.06
N LEU A 186 -6.76 15.86 4.91
CA LEU A 186 -5.95 15.55 3.73
C LEU A 186 -5.25 16.80 3.19
N LYS A 187 -5.95 17.93 3.18
CA LYS A 187 -5.43 19.22 2.74
C LYS A 187 -4.28 19.70 3.63
N GLU A 188 -4.40 19.57 4.96
CA GLU A 188 -3.33 19.88 5.91
C GLU A 188 -2.10 18.99 5.65
N LYS A 189 -2.29 17.67 5.52
CA LYS A 189 -1.22 16.72 5.22
C LYS A 189 -0.49 17.05 3.92
N VAL A 190 -1.23 17.35 2.85
CA VAL A 190 -0.63 17.74 1.55
C VAL A 190 0.19 19.01 1.71
N LYS A 191 -0.35 20.06 2.33
CA LYS A 191 0.36 21.34 2.55
C LYS A 191 1.65 21.15 3.34
N ILE A 192 1.63 20.33 4.38
CA ILE A 192 2.83 20.01 5.17
C ILE A 192 3.88 19.34 4.29
N LEU A 193 3.50 18.35 3.50
CA LEU A 193 4.43 17.61 2.64
C LEU A 193 5.02 18.49 1.53
N GLU A 194 4.25 19.41 0.96
CA GLU A 194 4.72 20.32 -0.08
C GLU A 194 5.81 21.28 0.41
N THR A 195 5.93 21.50 1.72
CA THR A 195 7.03 22.32 2.28
C THR A 195 8.38 21.58 2.28
N VAL A 196 8.38 20.26 2.08
CA VAL A 196 9.61 19.45 2.08
C VAL A 196 10.29 19.52 0.72
N PRO A 197 11.57 19.91 0.63
CA PRO A 197 12.28 19.99 -0.64
C PRO A 197 12.26 18.68 -1.42
N GLY A 198 11.84 18.76 -2.68
CA GLY A 198 11.67 17.61 -3.58
C GLY A 198 10.30 16.93 -3.54
N ILE A 199 9.39 17.41 -2.69
CA ILE A 199 8.00 16.94 -2.65
C ILE A 199 7.06 18.03 -3.15
N GLY A 200 6.57 17.88 -4.38
CA GLY A 200 5.49 18.70 -4.92
C GLY A 200 4.12 18.04 -4.72
N LYS A 201 3.03 18.74 -5.06
CA LYS A 201 1.64 18.29 -4.85
C LYS A 201 1.38 16.85 -5.33
N CYS A 202 1.79 16.52 -6.55
CA CYS A 202 1.62 15.16 -7.10
C CYS A 202 2.26 14.09 -6.23
N LEU A 203 3.45 14.33 -5.72
CA LEU A 203 4.19 13.39 -4.87
C LEU A 203 3.57 13.30 -3.47
N ALA A 204 3.17 14.43 -2.90
CA ALA A 204 2.46 14.50 -1.62
C ALA A 204 1.15 13.69 -1.69
N THR A 205 0.36 13.89 -2.76
CA THR A 205 -0.87 13.13 -3.00
C THR A 205 -0.59 11.63 -3.11
N LYS A 206 0.45 11.20 -3.84
CA LYS A 206 0.85 9.79 -3.92
C LYS A 206 1.19 9.20 -2.56
N LEU A 207 1.99 9.90 -1.76
CA LEU A 207 2.37 9.43 -0.43
C LEU A 207 1.14 9.24 0.46
N ILE A 208 0.24 10.21 0.52
CA ILE A 208 -0.98 10.13 1.34
C ILE A 208 -1.91 9.02 0.85
N SER A 209 -2.10 8.88 -0.48
CA SER A 209 -2.98 7.87 -1.06
C SER A 209 -2.51 6.43 -0.82
N PHE A 210 -1.20 6.20 -0.87
CA PHE A 210 -0.63 4.86 -0.78
C PHE A 210 0.03 4.55 0.56
N VAL A 211 0.14 5.51 1.47
CA VAL A 211 0.66 5.33 2.83
C VAL A 211 -0.27 6.07 3.80
N PRO A 212 -1.52 5.62 3.97
CA PRO A 212 -2.47 6.24 4.91
C PRO A 212 -1.95 6.25 6.35
N GLU A 213 -1.05 5.33 6.69
CA GLU A 213 -0.36 5.25 7.98
C GLU A 213 0.62 6.41 8.22
N LEU A 214 0.89 7.23 7.19
CA LEU A 214 1.84 8.34 7.30
C LEU A 214 1.27 9.44 8.22
N GLY A 215 1.98 9.71 9.31
CA GLY A 215 1.56 10.63 10.35
C GLY A 215 0.79 9.98 11.51
N ASP A 216 0.40 8.73 11.41
CA ASP A 216 -0.24 8.00 12.51
C ASP A 216 0.79 7.66 13.61
N LYS A 217 0.46 8.01 14.86
CA LYS A 217 1.32 7.77 16.03
C LYS A 217 1.51 6.29 16.37
N ASN A 218 0.63 5.44 15.88
CA ASN A 218 0.71 3.99 16.10
C ASN A 218 1.80 3.32 15.26
N TYR A 219 2.37 4.03 14.28
CA TYR A 219 3.40 3.50 13.41
C TYR A 219 4.76 4.17 13.65
N SER A 220 5.78 3.36 13.79
CA SER A 220 7.17 3.83 13.81
C SER A 220 7.70 4.07 12.39
N SER A 221 8.75 4.89 12.27
CA SER A 221 9.44 5.11 10.98
C SER A 221 10.01 3.82 10.38
N ASN A 222 10.35 2.83 11.21
CA ASN A 222 10.85 1.53 10.73
C ASN A 222 9.73 0.68 10.14
N GLU A 223 8.54 0.66 10.76
CA GLU A 223 7.36 -0.01 10.22
C GLU A 223 6.92 0.61 8.90
N LEU A 224 6.88 1.94 8.81
CA LEU A 224 6.60 2.65 7.55
C LEU A 224 7.64 2.32 6.47
N SER A 225 8.91 2.23 6.83
CA SER A 225 9.97 1.83 5.91
C SER A 225 9.75 0.40 5.38
N SER A 226 9.21 -0.50 6.20
CA SER A 226 8.85 -1.86 5.79
C SER A 226 7.62 -1.88 4.90
N ILE A 227 6.59 -1.09 5.23
CA ILE A 227 5.35 -0.92 4.44
C ILE A 227 5.68 -0.41 3.03
N VAL A 228 6.55 0.58 2.92
CA VAL A 228 7.00 1.14 1.63
C VAL A 228 8.00 0.21 0.92
N GLY A 229 8.64 -0.70 1.64
CA GLY A 229 9.62 -1.64 1.09
C GLY A 229 11.00 -1.03 0.89
N ILE A 230 11.41 -0.11 1.77
CA ILE A 230 12.74 0.51 1.80
C ILE A 230 13.53 0.14 3.07
N ALA A 231 12.99 -0.70 3.93
CA ALA A 231 13.71 -1.24 5.07
C ALA A 231 14.84 -2.18 4.61
N PRO A 232 16.05 -2.06 5.16
CA PRO A 232 17.16 -2.93 4.82
C PRO A 232 17.03 -4.27 5.54
N TYR A 233 17.01 -5.35 4.77
CA TYR A 233 17.05 -6.73 5.30
C TYR A 233 18.47 -7.27 5.26
N ALA A 234 18.85 -7.92 6.36
CA ALA A 234 20.12 -8.63 6.48
C ALA A 234 20.06 -10.01 5.81
N ARG A 235 21.19 -10.47 5.30
CA ARG A 235 21.44 -11.86 4.90
C ARG A 235 22.72 -12.36 5.56
N ASP A 236 22.74 -12.29 6.88
CA ASP A 236 23.88 -12.75 7.66
C ASP A 236 23.73 -14.24 7.95
N SER A 237 24.81 -15.00 7.94
CA SER A 237 24.84 -16.41 8.32
C SER A 237 26.16 -16.73 9.04
N GLY A 238 26.08 -17.14 10.28
CA GLY A 238 27.26 -17.37 11.11
C GLY A 238 28.19 -16.16 11.11
N ASN A 239 29.44 -16.36 10.80
CA ASN A 239 30.47 -15.29 10.75
C ASN A 239 30.43 -14.44 9.46
N LYS A 240 29.55 -14.74 8.51
CA LYS A 240 29.46 -14.03 7.25
C LYS A 240 28.46 -12.92 7.30
N GLN A 241 28.91 -11.65 7.24
CA GLN A 241 28.05 -10.51 7.03
C GLN A 241 27.66 -10.38 5.54
N GLY A 242 26.36 -10.57 5.25
CA GLY A 242 25.80 -10.44 3.91
C GLY A 242 25.49 -9.00 3.52
N ARG A 243 25.23 -8.77 2.25
CA ARG A 243 24.77 -7.46 1.76
C ARG A 243 23.37 -7.17 2.27
N ARG A 244 23.09 -5.92 2.59
CA ARG A 244 21.74 -5.43 2.88
C ARG A 244 21.00 -5.20 1.57
N PHE A 245 19.72 -5.58 1.52
CA PHE A 245 18.86 -5.38 0.35
C PHE A 245 17.46 -4.97 0.80
N ILE A 246 16.72 -4.32 -0.07
CA ILE A 246 15.31 -3.96 0.14
C ILE A 246 14.42 -4.97 -0.59
N ARG A 247 13.22 -5.24 -0.05
CA ARG A 247 12.25 -6.15 -0.67
C ARG A 247 10.82 -5.84 -0.26
N GLY A 248 9.87 -6.31 -1.06
CA GLY A 248 8.45 -6.18 -0.77
C GLY A 248 7.97 -4.74 -0.74
N GLY A 249 6.92 -4.49 0.00
CA GLY A 249 6.31 -3.18 0.22
C GLY A 249 5.59 -2.61 -1.00
N ARG A 250 5.02 -1.41 -0.81
CA ARG A 250 4.22 -0.70 -1.82
C ARG A 250 5.12 -0.03 -2.84
N LYS A 251 5.00 -0.42 -4.13
CA LYS A 251 5.88 0.07 -5.20
C LYS A 251 5.70 1.57 -5.47
N ILE A 252 4.46 2.04 -5.60
CA ILE A 252 4.18 3.43 -5.99
C ILE A 252 4.80 4.46 -5.03
N PRO A 253 4.59 4.39 -3.70
CA PRO A 253 5.23 5.34 -2.78
C PRO A 253 6.75 5.19 -2.74
N ARG A 254 7.29 3.98 -2.95
CA ARG A 254 8.74 3.77 -3.06
C ARG A 254 9.33 4.50 -4.27
N ASP A 255 8.71 4.38 -5.43
CA ASP A 255 9.14 5.08 -6.65
C ASP A 255 8.99 6.60 -6.49
N ALA A 256 7.92 7.06 -5.82
CA ALA A 256 7.69 8.44 -5.49
C ALA A 256 8.81 9.02 -4.60
N LEU A 257 9.17 8.31 -3.52
CA LEU A 257 10.29 8.71 -2.65
C LEU A 257 11.64 8.71 -3.37
N TYR A 258 11.86 7.76 -4.28
CA TYR A 258 13.07 7.73 -5.10
C TYR A 258 13.21 9.00 -5.93
N MET A 259 12.13 9.39 -6.61
CA MET A 259 12.09 10.63 -7.40
C MET A 259 12.24 11.89 -6.53
N ALA A 260 11.60 11.91 -5.34
CA ALA A 260 11.74 13.00 -4.38
C ALA A 260 13.21 13.21 -3.96
N VAL A 261 13.92 12.13 -3.65
CA VAL A 261 15.34 12.21 -3.28
C VAL A 261 16.19 12.69 -4.44
N LEU A 262 15.95 12.22 -5.67
CA LEU A 262 16.70 12.66 -6.84
C LEU A 262 16.51 14.16 -7.11
N ALA A 263 15.26 14.66 -7.01
CA ALA A 263 14.93 16.05 -7.23
C ALA A 263 15.37 16.96 -6.07
N GLY A 264 15.13 16.50 -4.84
CA GLY A 264 15.26 17.32 -3.63
C GLY A 264 16.60 17.28 -2.93
N LYS A 265 17.49 16.30 -3.22
CA LYS A 265 18.75 16.12 -2.47
C LYS A 265 19.64 17.37 -2.44
N ASN A 266 19.62 18.18 -3.51
CA ASN A 266 20.45 19.40 -3.57
C ASN A 266 19.80 20.57 -2.83
N GLY A 267 18.48 20.62 -2.70
CA GLY A 267 17.74 21.62 -1.93
C GLY A 267 17.54 21.25 -0.45
N PHE A 268 17.75 20.00 -0.11
CA PHE A 268 17.67 19.53 1.29
C PHE A 268 19.07 19.17 1.80
N GLN A 269 19.75 20.14 2.39
CA GLN A 269 21.15 20.02 2.80
C GLN A 269 21.43 18.77 3.64
N TYR A 270 20.55 18.41 4.56
CA TYR A 270 20.70 17.22 5.38
C TYR A 270 20.75 15.92 4.55
N LEU A 271 19.88 15.78 3.53
CA LEU A 271 19.91 14.61 2.64
C LEU A 271 21.16 14.60 1.77
N LYS A 272 21.64 15.76 1.34
CA LYS A 272 22.89 15.88 0.61
C LYS A 272 24.08 15.42 1.45
N ILE A 273 24.20 15.91 2.68
CA ILE A 273 25.26 15.50 3.62
C ILE A 273 25.21 13.98 3.88
N LEU A 274 24.02 13.43 4.10
CA LEU A 274 23.83 11.99 4.29
C LEU A 274 24.25 11.19 3.06
N TYR A 275 23.84 11.61 1.87
CA TYR A 275 24.18 10.97 0.62
C TYR A 275 25.70 10.98 0.38
N ASP A 276 26.34 12.16 0.48
CA ASP A 276 27.76 12.34 0.24
C ASP A 276 28.60 11.54 1.24
N ARG A 277 28.24 11.55 2.53
CA ARG A 277 28.87 10.72 3.56
C ARG A 277 28.84 9.23 3.22
N LEU A 278 27.70 8.72 2.73
CA LEU A 278 27.57 7.29 2.40
C LEU A 278 28.37 6.92 1.15
N VAL A 279 28.38 7.79 0.14
CA VAL A 279 29.15 7.57 -1.11
C VAL A 279 30.65 7.65 -0.81
N ASN A 280 31.10 8.60 -0.02
CA ASN A 280 32.49 8.72 0.39
C ASN A 280 32.96 7.54 1.24
N ASN A 281 32.05 6.88 1.97
CA ASN A 281 32.30 5.63 2.69
C ASN A 281 32.12 4.39 1.78
N PHE A 282 32.35 4.52 0.49
CA PHE A 282 32.32 3.44 -0.52
C PHE A 282 30.99 2.67 -0.58
N LYS A 283 29.87 3.25 -0.15
CA LYS A 283 28.56 2.62 -0.37
C LYS A 283 28.08 2.86 -1.80
N PRO A 284 27.46 1.85 -2.45
CA PRO A 284 26.87 2.04 -3.80
C PRO A 284 25.85 3.19 -3.79
N LYS A 285 25.84 3.99 -4.86
CA LYS A 285 24.94 5.15 -5.00
C LYS A 285 23.46 4.81 -4.73
N LYS A 286 22.98 3.65 -5.21
CA LYS A 286 21.60 3.19 -4.94
C LYS A 286 21.33 2.95 -3.45
N VAL A 287 22.31 2.43 -2.71
CA VAL A 287 22.18 2.23 -1.25
C VAL A 287 22.10 3.57 -0.53
N ALA A 288 22.90 4.55 -0.94
CA ALA A 288 22.85 5.90 -0.41
C ALA A 288 21.49 6.58 -0.67
N ILE A 289 20.93 6.42 -1.89
CA ILE A 289 19.60 6.93 -2.22
C ILE A 289 18.53 6.28 -1.32
N VAL A 290 18.54 4.97 -1.14
CA VAL A 290 17.57 4.27 -0.28
C VAL A 290 17.66 4.74 1.18
N ALA A 291 18.86 5.00 1.69
CA ALA A 291 19.04 5.59 3.02
C ALA A 291 18.44 7.01 3.12
N CYS A 292 18.61 7.82 2.08
CA CYS A 292 17.96 9.13 1.98
C CYS A 292 16.44 9.03 1.89
N MET A 293 15.90 8.05 1.14
CA MET A 293 14.45 7.78 1.07
C MET A 293 13.86 7.45 2.45
N ARG A 294 14.55 6.62 3.23
CA ARG A 294 14.12 6.30 4.60
C ARG A 294 14.10 7.53 5.48
N LYS A 295 15.15 8.36 5.38
CA LYS A 295 15.22 9.60 6.16
C LYS A 295 14.17 10.62 5.75
N LEU A 296 13.90 10.73 4.44
CA LEU A 296 12.84 11.58 3.92
C LEU A 296 11.47 11.13 4.42
N LEU A 297 11.18 9.82 4.38
CA LEU A 297 9.95 9.24 4.91
C LEU A 297 9.78 9.51 6.41
N GLU A 298 10.85 9.35 7.19
CA GLU A 298 10.86 9.67 8.62
C GLU A 298 10.55 11.16 8.88
N VAL A 299 11.13 12.06 8.10
CA VAL A 299 10.87 13.51 8.21
C VAL A 299 9.40 13.80 7.89
N CYS A 300 8.88 13.28 6.77
CA CYS A 300 7.48 13.44 6.40
C CYS A 300 6.52 12.95 7.50
N HIS A 301 6.81 11.77 8.04
CA HIS A 301 6.02 11.18 9.11
C HIS A 301 5.97 12.07 10.35
N LYS A 302 7.13 12.52 10.82
CA LYS A 302 7.22 13.40 12.01
C LYS A 302 6.57 14.76 11.79
N LEU A 303 6.70 15.36 10.60
CA LEU A 303 6.08 16.64 10.29
C LEU A 303 4.55 16.56 10.36
N ILE A 304 3.97 15.50 9.77
CA ILE A 304 2.52 15.28 9.82
C ILE A 304 2.07 15.01 11.26
N GLN A 305 2.78 14.14 12.01
CA GLN A 305 2.45 13.87 13.42
C GLN A 305 2.44 15.12 14.30
N GLN A 306 3.36 16.04 14.04
CA GLN A 306 3.53 17.27 14.79
C GLN A 306 2.72 18.44 14.22
N LYS A 307 2.03 18.24 13.10
CA LYS A 307 1.33 19.29 12.34
C LYS A 307 2.22 20.50 12.05
N ARG A 308 3.46 20.26 11.63
CA ARG A 308 4.48 21.30 11.43
C ARG A 308 4.94 21.34 9.98
N VAL A 309 5.19 22.53 9.49
CA VAL A 309 5.85 22.75 8.19
C VAL A 309 7.35 22.48 8.30
N PHE A 310 7.96 22.10 7.18
CA PHE A 310 9.40 21.96 7.08
C PHE A 310 10.06 23.36 7.06
N VAL A 311 11.03 23.59 7.95
CA VAL A 311 11.82 24.83 8.00
C VAL A 311 13.27 24.48 7.72
N ILE A 312 13.84 25.14 6.70
CA ILE A 312 15.28 25.08 6.44
C ILE A 312 15.97 25.90 7.54
N LYS A 313 16.75 25.22 8.39
CA LYS A 313 17.66 25.90 9.33
C LYS A 313 19.03 26.03 8.71
#